data_23a48a36eb89cb004b9895d08a144da6
#
_entry.id   23a48a36eb89cb004b9895d08a144da6
#
_cell.length_a   1.000
_cell.length_b   1.000
_cell.length_c   1.000
_cell.angle_alpha   90.00
_cell.angle_beta   90.00
_cell.angle_gamma   90.00
#
_symmetry.space_group_name_H-M   'P 1'
#
loop_
_entity.id
_entity.type
_entity.pdbx_description
1 polymer ?
#
loop_
_entity_poly.entity_id
_entity_poly.type
_entity_poly.pdbx_seq_one_letter_code
_entity_poly.pdbx_strand_id
1 'polypeptide(L)'
;MTIFLKRLEYKWKVFRTRFIYERIDKNPIPKNKKEIRLFVIARNESLRLPFFLKYYFEKGVTRIFLIDNNSTDNTREIALDYPNVHVFKIDESFKNSWNWMEFFLNRFGKDRWCLVVDIDELFSYPYAEIAPLDVLINYMELNKYDAIRSFLLDIYSDKPIIETGYKVNDNPLECCPYFDPNFYSGQVELFDKKKWKYFSTTIYFGGMRERVFNKITGSSRNYHLSKISLFKYTANIYLTGGMHAINGANLTDITGVVFHSKYFQDFIERVMIEAKREVHHENAIEYKIYNEACLLEKNITLKNQESVHYQNSKQLVKLGMMKNSISFNNFLAEKDLNFNNHTGRNIYK
;
A
#
# COMPACT_ATOMS: atom_id res chain seq x y z
N MET A 1 -30.48 -12.29 2.45
CA MET A 1 -29.70 -12.84 1.28
C MET A 1 -28.67 -13.83 1.81
N THR A 2 -28.70 -15.09 1.39
CA THR A 2 -27.83 -16.15 1.92
C THR A 2 -26.37 -15.91 1.57
N ILE A 3 -25.43 -16.40 2.41
CA ILE A 3 -23.96 -16.31 2.19
C ILE A 3 -23.58 -16.83 0.77
N PHE A 4 -24.29 -17.85 0.30
CA PHE A 4 -24.11 -18.43 -1.03
C PHE A 4 -24.41 -17.41 -2.14
N LEU A 5 -25.53 -16.68 -2.07
CA LEU A 5 -25.91 -15.67 -3.06
C LEU A 5 -24.91 -14.49 -3.12
N LYS A 6 -24.44 -14.04 -1.94
CA LYS A 6 -23.38 -12.99 -1.87
C LYS A 6 -22.08 -13.44 -2.55
N ARG A 7 -21.70 -14.72 -2.39
CA ARG A 7 -20.52 -15.29 -3.02
C ARG A 7 -20.66 -15.41 -4.53
N LEU A 8 -21.84 -15.77 -5.03
CA LEU A 8 -22.12 -15.81 -6.47
C LEU A 8 -22.11 -14.41 -7.07
N GLU A 9 -22.74 -13.44 -6.42
CA GLU A 9 -22.72 -12.04 -6.83
C GLU A 9 -21.29 -11.48 -6.91
N TYR A 10 -20.46 -11.76 -5.90
CA TYR A 10 -19.05 -11.37 -5.90
C TYR A 10 -18.29 -11.98 -7.09
N LYS A 11 -18.41 -13.29 -7.30
CA LYS A 11 -17.77 -13.98 -8.43
C LYS A 11 -18.22 -13.41 -9.78
N TRP A 12 -19.49 -13.08 -9.89
CA TRP A 12 -20.03 -12.47 -11.11
C TRP A 12 -19.47 -11.06 -11.33
N LYS A 13 -19.39 -10.24 -10.30
CA LYS A 13 -18.77 -8.89 -10.37
C LYS A 13 -17.30 -8.95 -10.79
N VAL A 14 -16.54 -9.88 -10.22
CA VAL A 14 -15.15 -10.13 -10.62
C VAL A 14 -15.09 -10.55 -12.10
N PHE A 15 -15.91 -11.51 -12.52
CA PHE A 15 -15.96 -11.99 -13.91
C PHE A 15 -16.36 -10.88 -14.89
N ARG A 16 -17.33 -10.03 -14.51
CA ARG A 16 -17.81 -8.90 -15.32
C ARG A 16 -16.69 -7.93 -15.69
N THR A 17 -15.67 -7.80 -14.86
CA THR A 17 -14.50 -6.94 -15.13
C THR A 17 -13.86 -7.27 -16.48
N ARG A 18 -13.96 -8.52 -16.95
CA ARG A 18 -13.47 -8.94 -18.28
C ARG A 18 -14.04 -8.12 -19.43
N PHE A 19 -15.23 -7.56 -19.28
CA PHE A 19 -15.96 -6.89 -20.36
C PHE A 19 -15.91 -5.36 -20.28
N ILE A 20 -15.28 -4.81 -19.23
CA ILE A 20 -15.30 -3.38 -18.96
C ILE A 20 -13.91 -2.72 -18.96
N TYR A 21 -12.83 -3.51 -19.09
CA TYR A 21 -11.50 -2.93 -19.22
C TYR A 21 -11.04 -2.89 -20.68
N GLU A 22 -10.26 -1.88 -20.98
CA GLU A 22 -9.50 -1.76 -22.22
C GLU A 22 -8.01 -1.85 -21.89
N ARG A 23 -7.27 -2.73 -22.57
CA ARG A 23 -5.82 -2.77 -22.45
C ARG A 23 -5.20 -1.74 -23.40
N ILE A 24 -4.46 -0.79 -22.86
CA ILE A 24 -3.89 0.33 -23.61
C ILE A 24 -2.51 -0.03 -24.17
N ASP A 25 -1.65 -0.69 -23.38
CA ASP A 25 -0.33 -1.13 -23.83
C ASP A 25 -0.42 -2.38 -24.75
N LYS A 26 0.63 -2.57 -25.58
CA LYS A 26 0.77 -3.75 -26.45
C LYS A 26 1.93 -4.65 -26.02
N ASN A 27 2.61 -4.35 -24.94
CA ASN A 27 3.81 -5.05 -24.48
C ASN A 27 3.47 -6.51 -24.09
N PRO A 28 4.32 -7.49 -24.41
CA PRO A 28 4.07 -8.88 -24.04
C PRO A 28 4.11 -9.06 -22.51
N ILE A 29 3.18 -9.90 -21.99
CA ILE A 29 3.15 -10.28 -20.59
C ILE A 29 3.72 -11.71 -20.48
N PRO A 30 4.95 -11.88 -20.00
CA PRO A 30 5.57 -13.19 -19.89
C PRO A 30 4.83 -14.11 -18.92
N LYS A 31 4.89 -15.42 -19.17
CA LYS A 31 4.31 -16.45 -18.30
C LYS A 31 5.22 -16.83 -17.12
N ASN A 32 6.37 -16.16 -16.95
CA ASN A 32 7.35 -16.44 -15.91
C ASN A 32 6.73 -16.35 -14.51
N LYS A 33 6.76 -17.45 -13.76
CA LYS A 33 6.20 -17.53 -12.40
C LYS A 33 7.13 -16.94 -11.32
N LYS A 34 8.39 -16.66 -11.66
CA LYS A 34 9.36 -16.04 -10.76
C LYS A 34 9.27 -14.52 -10.73
N GLU A 35 8.46 -13.91 -11.61
CA GLU A 35 8.24 -12.45 -11.58
C GLU A 35 7.54 -12.03 -10.29
N ILE A 36 8.03 -10.94 -9.70
CA ILE A 36 7.35 -10.19 -8.65
C ILE A 36 6.45 -9.18 -9.35
N ARG A 37 5.15 -9.29 -9.16
CA ARG A 37 4.15 -8.48 -9.86
C ARG A 37 3.44 -7.52 -8.91
N LEU A 38 3.39 -6.26 -9.28
CA LEU A 38 2.68 -5.23 -8.52
C LEU A 38 1.38 -4.87 -9.25
N PHE A 39 0.32 -4.69 -8.47
CA PHE A 39 -1.00 -4.29 -8.92
C PHE A 39 -1.41 -3.01 -8.20
N VAL A 40 -1.78 -1.99 -8.97
CA VAL A 40 -2.13 -0.66 -8.46
C VAL A 40 -3.29 -0.07 -9.26
N ILE A 41 -4.17 0.65 -8.58
CA ILE A 41 -5.21 1.45 -9.22
C ILE A 41 -4.78 2.91 -9.13
N ALA A 42 -4.87 3.64 -10.23
CA ALA A 42 -4.51 5.04 -10.32
C ALA A 42 -5.61 5.87 -10.96
N ARG A 43 -5.73 7.13 -10.53
CA ARG A 43 -6.53 8.16 -11.18
C ARG A 43 -5.91 9.52 -10.92
N ASN A 44 -5.46 10.19 -11.99
CA ASN A 44 -4.83 11.51 -11.92
C ASN A 44 -3.63 11.54 -10.96
N GLU A 45 -2.67 10.67 -11.22
CA GLU A 45 -1.47 10.46 -10.38
C GLU A 45 -0.17 10.78 -11.11
N SER A 46 -0.23 11.63 -12.15
CA SER A 46 0.96 12.02 -12.92
C SER A 46 2.08 12.61 -12.06
N LEU A 47 1.74 13.21 -10.93
CA LEU A 47 2.69 13.77 -9.97
C LEU A 47 3.47 12.69 -9.19
N ARG A 48 2.78 11.62 -8.75
CA ARG A 48 3.35 10.58 -7.85
C ARG A 48 3.88 9.38 -8.61
N LEU A 49 3.29 9.08 -9.75
CA LEU A 49 3.57 7.86 -10.52
C LEU A 49 5.06 7.69 -10.88
N PRO A 50 5.82 8.72 -11.32
CA PRO A 50 7.21 8.55 -11.69
C PRO A 50 8.08 8.02 -10.54
N PHE A 51 7.97 8.61 -9.34
CA PHE A 51 8.71 8.12 -8.17
C PHE A 51 8.21 6.74 -7.73
N PHE A 52 6.91 6.49 -7.74
CA PHE A 52 6.32 5.19 -7.42
C PHE A 52 6.90 4.06 -8.30
N LEU A 53 6.96 4.27 -9.62
CA LEU A 53 7.52 3.30 -10.56
C LEU A 53 9.01 3.06 -10.28
N LYS A 54 9.79 4.14 -10.14
CA LYS A 54 11.21 4.07 -9.79
C LYS A 54 11.43 3.26 -8.52
N TYR A 55 10.73 3.61 -7.43
CA TYR A 55 10.85 2.96 -6.13
C TYR A 55 10.63 1.44 -6.21
N TYR A 56 9.55 1.01 -6.85
CA TYR A 56 9.22 -0.41 -6.91
C TYR A 56 10.11 -1.20 -7.86
N PHE A 57 10.56 -0.63 -8.96
CA PHE A 57 11.54 -1.30 -9.82
C PHE A 57 12.90 -1.43 -9.13
N GLU A 58 13.37 -0.43 -8.41
CA GLU A 58 14.59 -0.49 -7.61
C GLU A 58 14.50 -1.52 -6.47
N LYS A 59 13.31 -1.75 -5.90
CA LYS A 59 13.06 -2.81 -4.91
C LYS A 59 12.99 -4.21 -5.52
N GLY A 60 13.03 -4.37 -6.83
CA GLY A 60 13.03 -5.66 -7.51
C GLY A 60 11.65 -6.10 -8.02
N VAL A 61 10.63 -5.24 -8.02
CA VAL A 61 9.39 -5.53 -8.74
C VAL A 61 9.71 -5.71 -10.22
N THR A 62 9.29 -6.84 -10.79
CA THR A 62 9.60 -7.16 -12.18
C THR A 62 8.61 -6.53 -13.16
N ARG A 63 7.35 -6.38 -12.73
CA ARG A 63 6.25 -5.96 -13.60
C ARG A 63 5.14 -5.30 -12.81
N ILE A 64 4.59 -4.21 -13.38
CA ILE A 64 3.49 -3.46 -12.77
C ILE A 64 2.25 -3.54 -13.65
N PHE A 65 1.10 -3.82 -13.04
CA PHE A 65 -0.22 -3.81 -13.63
C PHE A 65 -0.98 -2.59 -13.11
N LEU A 66 -1.03 -1.55 -13.92
CA LEU A 66 -1.69 -0.29 -13.57
C LEU A 66 -3.13 -0.32 -14.12
N ILE A 67 -4.09 -0.22 -13.22
CA ILE A 67 -5.51 -0.11 -13.54
C ILE A 67 -5.85 1.39 -13.49
N ASP A 68 -5.94 2.02 -14.66
CA ASP A 68 -6.28 3.43 -14.78
C ASP A 68 -7.79 3.62 -14.69
N ASN A 69 -8.24 4.28 -13.63
CA ASN A 69 -9.66 4.63 -13.46
C ASN A 69 -9.98 5.96 -14.15
N ASN A 70 -9.82 5.97 -15.47
CA ASN A 70 -10.18 7.08 -16.35
C ASN A 70 -9.47 8.40 -16.00
N SER A 71 -8.13 8.37 -15.90
CA SER A 71 -7.31 9.58 -15.70
C SER A 71 -7.48 10.58 -16.83
N THR A 72 -7.40 11.85 -16.49
CA THR A 72 -7.50 13.00 -17.40
C THR A 72 -6.20 13.81 -17.49
N ASP A 73 -5.20 13.43 -16.68
CA ASP A 73 -3.85 13.95 -16.70
C ASP A 73 -2.89 12.99 -17.45
N ASN A 74 -1.59 13.22 -17.36
CA ASN A 74 -0.57 12.42 -18.05
C ASN A 74 -0.23 11.08 -17.37
N THR A 75 -1.09 10.58 -16.48
CA THR A 75 -0.85 9.31 -15.75
C THR A 75 -0.61 8.13 -16.69
N ARG A 76 -1.42 8.00 -17.75
CA ARG A 76 -1.30 6.90 -18.72
C ARG A 76 -0.06 7.01 -19.58
N GLU A 77 0.22 8.20 -20.08
CA GLU A 77 1.39 8.51 -20.91
C GLU A 77 2.67 8.15 -20.17
N ILE A 78 2.82 8.60 -18.93
CA ILE A 78 3.96 8.26 -18.07
C ILE A 78 4.07 6.74 -17.87
N ALA A 79 2.98 6.04 -17.62
CA ALA A 79 2.99 4.59 -17.44
C ALA A 79 3.43 3.84 -18.70
N LEU A 80 3.05 4.33 -19.89
CA LEU A 80 3.35 3.70 -21.17
C LEU A 80 4.83 3.85 -21.58
N ASP A 81 5.58 4.79 -21.00
CA ASP A 81 7.02 4.94 -21.22
C ASP A 81 7.84 3.78 -20.64
N TYR A 82 7.21 2.94 -19.78
CA TYR A 82 7.88 1.81 -19.13
C TYR A 82 7.44 0.49 -19.77
N PRO A 83 8.33 -0.29 -20.41
CA PRO A 83 7.96 -1.52 -21.11
C PRO A 83 7.44 -2.64 -20.17
N ASN A 84 7.75 -2.55 -18.88
CA ASN A 84 7.31 -3.49 -17.85
C ASN A 84 6.07 -3.02 -17.07
N VAL A 85 5.44 -1.91 -17.48
CA VAL A 85 4.15 -1.45 -16.97
C VAL A 85 3.06 -1.79 -17.97
N HIS A 86 2.01 -2.46 -17.50
CA HIS A 86 0.84 -2.80 -18.31
C HIS A 86 -0.35 -1.96 -17.86
N VAL A 87 -0.92 -1.21 -18.78
CA VAL A 87 -1.98 -0.23 -18.52
C VAL A 87 -3.34 -0.77 -18.97
N PHE A 88 -4.28 -0.78 -18.04
CA PHE A 88 -5.66 -1.21 -18.26
C PHE A 88 -6.62 -0.10 -17.84
N LYS A 89 -7.31 0.49 -18.80
CA LYS A 89 -8.30 1.54 -18.54
C LYS A 89 -9.63 0.91 -18.12
N ILE A 90 -10.24 1.46 -17.07
CA ILE A 90 -11.60 1.14 -16.62
C ILE A 90 -12.36 2.43 -16.38
N ASP A 91 -13.46 2.61 -17.12
CA ASP A 91 -14.37 3.73 -16.98
C ASP A 91 -15.64 3.31 -16.21
N GLU A 92 -15.47 3.05 -14.93
CA GLU A 92 -16.55 2.70 -13.99
C GLU A 92 -16.33 3.35 -12.63
N SER A 93 -17.37 3.28 -11.78
CA SER A 93 -17.29 3.76 -10.40
C SER A 93 -16.24 3.00 -9.59
N PHE A 94 -15.36 3.72 -8.92
CA PHE A 94 -14.32 3.19 -8.03
C PHE A 94 -14.88 2.27 -6.91
N LYS A 95 -16.18 2.34 -6.62
CA LYS A 95 -16.87 1.39 -5.70
C LYS A 95 -16.67 -0.08 -6.10
N ASN A 96 -16.33 -0.34 -7.36
CA ASN A 96 -16.04 -1.69 -7.88
C ASN A 96 -14.54 -2.03 -7.91
N SER A 97 -13.67 -1.17 -7.43
CA SER A 97 -12.20 -1.29 -7.47
C SER A 97 -11.68 -2.63 -6.93
N TRP A 98 -12.26 -3.14 -5.86
CA TRP A 98 -11.94 -4.44 -5.30
C TRP A 98 -12.17 -5.59 -6.31
N ASN A 99 -13.28 -5.56 -7.04
CA ASN A 99 -13.59 -6.60 -8.04
C ASN A 99 -12.60 -6.55 -9.21
N TRP A 100 -12.17 -5.35 -9.61
CA TRP A 100 -11.15 -5.18 -10.65
C TRP A 100 -9.81 -5.74 -10.19
N MET A 101 -9.37 -5.36 -9.00
CA MET A 101 -8.11 -5.86 -8.44
C MET A 101 -8.10 -7.39 -8.37
N GLU A 102 -9.16 -8.01 -7.85
CA GLU A 102 -9.29 -9.46 -7.79
C GLU A 102 -9.28 -10.10 -9.17
N PHE A 103 -9.91 -9.49 -10.18
CA PHE A 103 -9.88 -9.99 -11.55
C PHE A 103 -8.45 -9.97 -12.12
N PHE A 104 -7.71 -8.88 -11.94
CA PHE A 104 -6.35 -8.76 -12.46
C PHE A 104 -5.37 -9.69 -11.73
N LEU A 105 -5.53 -9.88 -10.43
CA LEU A 105 -4.79 -10.88 -9.66
C LEU A 105 -5.05 -12.30 -10.17
N ASN A 106 -6.32 -12.67 -10.39
CA ASN A 106 -6.68 -13.98 -10.95
C ASN A 106 -6.06 -14.21 -12.33
N ARG A 107 -6.02 -13.16 -13.17
CA ARG A 107 -5.54 -13.25 -14.55
C ARG A 107 -4.02 -13.23 -14.65
N PHE A 108 -3.37 -12.39 -13.87
CA PHE A 108 -1.94 -12.11 -14.01
C PHE A 108 -1.11 -12.41 -12.75
N GLY A 109 -1.71 -12.54 -11.59
CA GLY A 109 -1.02 -12.80 -10.32
C GLY A 109 -0.87 -14.27 -9.96
N LYS A 110 -1.64 -15.17 -10.58
CA LYS A 110 -1.72 -16.58 -10.19
C LYS A 110 -0.36 -17.28 -10.15
N ASP A 111 -0.09 -17.96 -9.02
CA ASP A 111 1.14 -18.67 -8.68
C ASP A 111 2.40 -17.78 -8.67
N ARG A 112 2.24 -16.50 -8.28
CA ARG A 112 3.33 -15.51 -8.19
C ARG A 112 3.27 -14.73 -6.88
N TRP A 113 4.38 -14.11 -6.55
CA TRP A 113 4.41 -13.09 -5.52
C TRP A 113 3.84 -11.79 -6.07
N CYS A 114 2.83 -11.29 -5.36
CA CYS A 114 2.07 -10.12 -5.75
C CYS A 114 2.14 -9.05 -4.66
N LEU A 115 2.38 -7.81 -5.09
CA LEU A 115 2.19 -6.61 -4.29
C LEU A 115 0.88 -5.96 -4.69
N VAL A 116 0.06 -5.59 -3.70
CA VAL A 116 -1.15 -4.77 -3.87
C VAL A 116 -1.00 -3.55 -2.99
N VAL A 117 -0.82 -2.40 -3.61
CA VAL A 117 -0.56 -1.11 -2.95
C VAL A 117 -1.30 0.01 -3.68
N ASP A 118 -1.57 1.10 -2.97
CA ASP A 118 -2.08 2.32 -3.57
C ASP A 118 -0.92 3.19 -4.07
N ILE A 119 -1.19 4.18 -4.92
CA ILE A 119 -0.14 4.97 -5.59
C ILE A 119 0.65 5.87 -4.62
N ASP A 120 0.07 6.17 -3.46
CA ASP A 120 0.66 6.96 -2.39
C ASP A 120 1.27 6.08 -1.28
N GLU A 121 1.48 4.79 -1.57
CA GLU A 121 1.98 3.79 -0.63
C GLU A 121 3.35 3.24 -1.04
N LEU A 122 4.31 3.24 -0.12
CA LEU A 122 5.64 2.68 -0.30
C LEU A 122 5.87 1.54 0.71
N PHE A 123 5.85 0.30 0.23
CA PHE A 123 6.07 -0.89 1.07
C PHE A 123 7.53 -1.02 1.48
N SER A 124 7.78 -1.25 2.78
CA SER A 124 9.09 -1.49 3.36
C SER A 124 9.04 -2.57 4.45
N TYR A 125 10.20 -3.12 4.80
CA TYR A 125 10.36 -4.22 5.77
C TYR A 125 11.74 -4.13 6.43
N PRO A 126 12.03 -4.90 7.50
CA PRO A 126 13.35 -4.88 8.12
C PRO A 126 14.46 -5.11 7.09
N TYR A 127 15.46 -4.24 7.07
CA TYR A 127 16.61 -4.26 6.14
C TYR A 127 16.26 -4.02 4.67
N ALA A 128 15.12 -3.42 4.35
CA ALA A 128 14.72 -3.14 2.96
C ALA A 128 15.69 -2.23 2.19
N GLU A 129 16.57 -1.54 2.89
CA GLU A 129 17.64 -0.72 2.30
C GLU A 129 18.77 -1.55 1.69
N ILE A 130 18.98 -2.78 2.17
CA ILE A 130 20.10 -3.66 1.74
C ILE A 130 19.64 -5.01 1.21
N ALA A 131 18.42 -5.41 1.50
CA ALA A 131 17.82 -6.66 1.05
C ALA A 131 16.67 -6.37 0.10
N PRO A 132 16.80 -6.56 -1.21
CA PRO A 132 15.72 -6.39 -2.17
C PRO A 132 14.63 -7.46 -2.00
N LEU A 133 13.49 -7.27 -2.68
CA LEU A 133 12.30 -8.12 -2.52
C LEU A 133 12.51 -9.61 -2.82
N ASP A 134 13.39 -9.95 -3.73
CA ASP A 134 13.73 -11.35 -4.05
C ASP A 134 14.43 -12.05 -2.88
N VAL A 135 15.25 -11.32 -2.11
CA VAL A 135 15.88 -11.81 -0.87
C VAL A 135 14.82 -12.06 0.20
N LEU A 136 13.89 -11.11 0.42
CA LEU A 136 12.78 -11.31 1.33
C LEU A 136 11.91 -12.51 0.92
N ILE A 137 11.56 -12.59 -0.36
CA ILE A 137 10.73 -13.67 -0.91
C ILE A 137 11.42 -15.02 -0.75
N ASN A 138 12.73 -15.10 -0.98
CA ASN A 138 13.50 -16.33 -0.78
C ASN A 138 13.44 -16.78 0.70
N TYR A 139 13.61 -15.85 1.65
CA TYR A 139 13.41 -16.15 3.07
C TYR A 139 12.00 -16.69 3.35
N MET A 140 10.98 -16.04 2.79
CA MET A 140 9.59 -16.45 2.99
C MET A 140 9.31 -17.83 2.37
N GLU A 141 9.85 -18.14 1.20
CA GLU A 141 9.66 -19.44 0.54
C GLU A 141 10.36 -20.58 1.30
N LEU A 142 11.57 -20.37 1.77
CA LEU A 142 12.31 -21.36 2.57
C LEU A 142 11.57 -21.71 3.87
N ASN A 143 10.90 -20.74 4.48
CA ASN A 143 10.14 -20.92 5.72
C ASN A 143 8.64 -21.19 5.49
N LYS A 144 8.21 -21.39 4.24
CA LYS A 144 6.82 -21.68 3.85
C LYS A 144 5.83 -20.60 4.28
N TYR A 145 6.27 -19.35 4.31
CA TYR A 145 5.40 -18.19 4.52
C TYR A 145 4.74 -17.78 3.21
N ASP A 146 3.48 -17.34 3.27
CA ASP A 146 2.69 -16.96 2.10
C ASP A 146 2.48 -15.43 1.99
N ALA A 147 2.61 -14.70 3.10
CA ALA A 147 2.35 -13.28 3.14
C ALA A 147 3.08 -12.57 4.29
N ILE A 148 3.28 -11.27 4.13
CA ILE A 148 3.75 -10.37 5.19
C ILE A 148 2.66 -9.37 5.57
N ARG A 149 2.42 -9.22 6.87
CA ARG A 149 1.57 -8.18 7.41
C ARG A 149 2.33 -6.86 7.48
N SER A 150 1.68 -5.79 7.08
CA SER A 150 2.22 -4.44 7.11
C SER A 150 1.36 -3.51 7.97
N PHE A 151 2.01 -2.52 8.55
CA PHE A 151 1.40 -1.42 9.26
C PHE A 151 1.42 -0.19 8.34
N LEU A 152 0.27 0.46 8.17
CA LEU A 152 0.15 1.66 7.35
C LEU A 152 0.58 2.86 8.18
N LEU A 153 1.72 3.43 7.82
CA LEU A 153 2.39 4.50 8.53
C LEU A 153 2.25 5.82 7.77
N ASP A 154 1.38 6.70 8.26
CA ASP A 154 1.26 8.04 7.68
C ASP A 154 2.55 8.83 7.89
N ILE A 155 3.08 9.38 6.80
CA ILE A 155 4.25 10.27 6.80
C ILE A 155 3.84 11.68 6.42
N TYR A 156 4.51 12.66 7.00
CA TYR A 156 4.17 14.08 6.84
C TYR A 156 5.38 15.00 7.04
N SER A 157 5.23 16.25 6.60
CA SER A 157 6.20 17.33 6.74
C SER A 157 6.08 18.03 8.11
N ASP A 158 7.09 18.81 8.47
CA ASP A 158 7.04 19.78 9.59
C ASP A 158 6.36 21.09 9.21
N LYS A 159 6.01 21.26 7.93
CA LYS A 159 5.28 22.43 7.42
C LYS A 159 3.77 22.17 7.43
N PRO A 160 2.96 23.23 7.38
CA PRO A 160 1.53 23.10 7.07
C PRO A 160 1.32 22.32 5.76
N ILE A 161 0.23 21.58 5.66
CA ILE A 161 -0.07 20.75 4.46
C ILE A 161 0.01 21.58 3.18
N ILE A 162 -0.56 22.78 3.17
CA ILE A 162 -0.59 23.69 2.01
C ILE A 162 0.81 24.16 1.57
N GLU A 163 1.79 24.11 2.45
CA GLU A 163 3.18 24.51 2.20
C GLU A 163 4.10 23.32 1.94
N THR A 164 3.58 22.09 2.08
CA THR A 164 4.35 20.87 1.84
C THR A 164 4.49 20.63 0.33
N GLY A 165 5.53 21.22 -0.26
CA GLY A 165 5.82 21.08 -1.69
C GLY A 165 6.18 19.64 -2.05
N TYR A 166 5.65 19.17 -3.18
CA TYR A 166 6.02 17.90 -3.80
C TYR A 166 6.05 18.08 -5.32
N LYS A 167 7.12 17.65 -5.95
CA LYS A 167 7.31 17.74 -7.41
C LYS A 167 7.49 16.35 -8.01
N VAL A 168 7.35 16.26 -9.31
CA VAL A 168 7.60 15.02 -10.06
C VAL A 168 8.99 14.48 -9.73
N ASN A 169 9.07 13.20 -9.40
CA ASN A 169 10.27 12.46 -8.96
C ASN A 169 10.82 12.82 -7.57
N ASP A 170 10.21 13.73 -6.82
CA ASP A 170 10.61 13.93 -5.43
C ASP A 170 10.39 12.64 -4.62
N ASN A 171 11.29 12.41 -3.67
CA ASN A 171 11.15 11.29 -2.73
C ASN A 171 10.17 11.67 -1.60
N PRO A 172 9.01 11.00 -1.47
CA PRO A 172 8.06 11.31 -0.40
C PRO A 172 8.64 11.21 1.01
N LEU A 173 9.62 10.32 1.24
CA LEU A 173 10.28 10.17 2.54
C LEU A 173 11.24 11.33 2.87
N GLU A 174 11.66 12.10 1.87
CA GLU A 174 12.47 13.32 2.08
C GLU A 174 11.56 14.55 2.23
N CYS A 175 10.47 14.63 1.48
CA CYS A 175 9.49 15.72 1.58
C CYS A 175 8.66 15.65 2.87
N CYS A 176 8.34 14.42 3.29
CA CYS A 176 7.51 14.11 4.46
C CYS A 176 8.24 13.12 5.39
N PRO A 177 9.33 13.53 6.04
CA PRO A 177 10.17 12.61 6.79
C PRO A 177 9.66 12.29 8.19
N TYR A 178 8.56 12.87 8.65
CA TYR A 178 8.07 12.70 10.01
C TYR A 178 6.90 11.72 10.07
N PHE A 179 6.81 11.02 11.21
CA PHE A 179 5.71 10.12 11.55
C PHE A 179 5.46 10.11 13.06
N ASP A 180 4.29 9.62 13.48
CA ASP A 180 3.97 9.37 14.88
C ASP A 180 4.49 7.99 15.30
N PRO A 181 5.35 7.86 16.33
CA PRO A 181 5.76 6.57 16.87
C PRO A 181 4.70 5.97 17.82
N ASN A 182 3.78 6.78 18.31
CA ASN A 182 2.74 6.48 19.29
C ASN A 182 1.34 6.72 18.71
N PHE A 183 0.31 6.70 19.54
CA PHE A 183 -1.11 6.91 19.18
C PHE A 183 -1.76 5.76 18.40
N TYR A 184 -1.28 4.54 18.59
CA TYR A 184 -1.82 3.36 17.94
C TYR A 184 -2.44 2.41 18.95
N SER A 185 -3.60 1.87 18.61
CA SER A 185 -4.24 0.77 19.36
C SER A 185 -4.27 -0.48 18.51
N GLY A 186 -3.98 -1.63 19.11
CA GLY A 186 -4.03 -2.93 18.44
C GLY A 186 -5.18 -3.78 19.01
N GLN A 187 -5.95 -4.37 18.11
CA GLN A 187 -6.97 -5.38 18.45
C GLN A 187 -6.60 -6.69 17.77
N VAL A 188 -6.64 -7.79 18.53
CA VAL A 188 -6.42 -9.12 17.96
C VAL A 188 -7.72 -9.64 17.40
N GLU A 189 -7.83 -9.76 16.09
CA GLU A 189 -8.91 -10.50 15.45
C GLU A 189 -8.58 -11.98 15.44
N LEU A 190 -9.41 -12.75 16.11
CA LEU A 190 -9.38 -14.21 16.07
C LEU A 190 -10.29 -14.66 14.92
N PHE A 191 -9.69 -14.97 13.79
CA PHE A 191 -10.42 -15.60 12.70
C PHE A 191 -10.73 -17.06 13.04
N ASP A 192 -11.93 -17.54 12.66
CA ASP A 192 -12.37 -18.91 12.88
C ASP A 192 -11.34 -19.93 12.36
N LYS A 193 -10.64 -20.60 13.29
CA LYS A 193 -9.60 -21.59 12.98
C LYS A 193 -10.09 -22.75 12.09
N LYS A 194 -11.41 -23.01 12.02
CA LYS A 194 -12.00 -24.02 11.13
C LYS A 194 -12.03 -23.57 9.67
N LYS A 195 -12.16 -22.24 9.43
CA LYS A 195 -12.13 -21.64 8.09
C LYS A 195 -10.74 -21.18 7.67
N TRP A 196 -9.89 -20.76 8.61
CA TRP A 196 -8.65 -20.03 8.39
C TRP A 196 -7.54 -20.63 9.23
N LYS A 197 -6.93 -21.70 8.77
CA LYS A 197 -6.02 -22.56 9.52
C LYS A 197 -4.82 -21.84 10.17
N TYR A 198 -4.50 -20.61 9.75
CA TYR A 198 -3.26 -19.90 10.12
C TYR A 198 -3.43 -18.41 10.39
N PHE A 199 -4.65 -17.92 10.58
CA PHE A 199 -4.90 -16.49 10.63
C PHE A 199 -5.31 -15.99 12.01
N SER A 200 -4.35 -15.52 12.78
CA SER A 200 -4.60 -14.56 13.86
C SER A 200 -3.84 -13.29 13.46
N THR A 201 -4.52 -12.16 13.32
CA THR A 201 -3.88 -10.91 12.98
C THR A 201 -4.21 -9.84 14.01
N THR A 202 -3.26 -8.97 14.30
CA THR A 202 -3.52 -7.73 15.02
C THR A 202 -3.90 -6.67 14.02
N ILE A 203 -5.05 -6.06 14.20
CA ILE A 203 -5.49 -4.89 13.44
C ILE A 203 -5.12 -3.66 14.25
N TYR A 204 -4.48 -2.70 13.61
CA TYR A 204 -4.07 -1.43 14.21
C TYR A 204 -4.99 -0.31 13.76
N PHE A 205 -5.28 0.59 14.69
CA PHE A 205 -6.10 1.79 14.49
C PHE A 205 -5.37 3.00 15.08
N GLY A 206 -5.84 4.19 14.74
CA GLY A 206 -5.35 5.44 15.35
C GLY A 206 -4.41 6.23 14.47
N GLY A 207 -3.32 6.67 15.07
CA GLY A 207 -2.26 7.42 14.41
C GLY A 207 -2.57 8.91 14.21
N MET A 208 -1.76 9.55 13.37
CA MET A 208 -1.84 10.98 13.09
C MET A 208 -3.24 11.43 12.65
N ARG A 209 -3.96 10.60 11.89
CA ARG A 209 -5.31 10.93 11.41
C ARG A 209 -6.29 11.16 12.55
N GLU A 210 -6.31 10.31 13.56
CA GLU A 210 -7.15 10.50 14.75
C GLU A 210 -6.71 11.71 15.54
N ARG A 211 -5.40 11.82 15.77
CA ARG A 211 -4.81 12.90 16.55
C ARG A 211 -5.12 14.29 15.97
N VAL A 212 -5.15 14.42 14.66
CA VAL A 212 -5.34 15.72 13.99
C VAL A 212 -6.76 15.89 13.49
N PHE A 213 -7.20 15.07 12.55
CA PHE A 213 -8.48 15.31 11.86
C PHE A 213 -9.69 15.06 12.74
N ASN A 214 -9.68 14.02 13.59
CA ASN A 214 -10.76 13.81 14.55
C ASN A 214 -10.81 14.95 15.59
N LYS A 215 -9.65 15.45 16.03
CA LYS A 215 -9.60 16.57 16.98
C LYS A 215 -10.19 17.85 16.38
N ILE A 216 -9.87 18.16 15.13
CA ILE A 216 -10.37 19.39 14.47
C ILE A 216 -11.89 19.29 14.24
N THR A 217 -12.40 18.13 13.79
CA THR A 217 -13.81 17.97 13.38
C THR A 217 -14.71 17.44 14.48
N GLY A 218 -14.17 16.99 15.61
CA GLY A 218 -14.96 16.27 16.63
C GLY A 218 -15.37 14.86 16.22
N SER A 219 -14.84 14.31 15.12
CA SER A 219 -15.11 12.96 14.68
C SER A 219 -14.56 11.92 15.65
N SER A 220 -15.18 10.72 15.70
CA SER A 220 -14.71 9.54 16.41
C SER A 220 -14.32 8.41 15.45
N ARG A 221 -13.88 8.74 14.23
CA ARG A 221 -13.51 7.77 13.21
C ARG A 221 -12.31 6.93 13.66
N ASN A 222 -12.46 5.59 13.61
CA ASN A 222 -11.36 4.66 13.71
C ASN A 222 -10.72 4.47 12.33
N TYR A 223 -9.45 4.84 12.20
CA TYR A 223 -8.69 4.65 10.96
C TYR A 223 -7.96 3.31 10.99
N HIS A 224 -8.36 2.40 10.11
CA HIS A 224 -7.76 1.07 9.98
C HIS A 224 -6.39 1.16 9.30
N LEU A 225 -5.33 0.72 10.00
CA LEU A 225 -3.93 0.90 9.59
C LEU A 225 -3.20 -0.41 9.25
N SER A 226 -3.90 -1.53 9.15
CA SER A 226 -3.28 -2.81 8.80
C SER A 226 -3.48 -3.14 7.33
N LYS A 227 -2.42 -3.66 6.68
CA LYS A 227 -2.48 -4.09 5.28
C LYS A 227 -1.63 -5.35 5.07
N ILE A 228 -2.07 -6.24 4.20
CA ILE A 228 -1.26 -7.33 3.66
C ILE A 228 -0.93 -6.96 2.22
N SER A 229 0.24 -6.36 2.04
CA SER A 229 0.63 -5.80 0.75
C SER A 229 1.36 -6.80 -0.15
N LEU A 230 2.21 -7.67 0.42
CA LEU A 230 2.97 -8.68 -0.32
C LEU A 230 2.50 -10.09 0.07
N PHE A 231 2.08 -10.88 -0.91
CA PHE A 231 1.61 -12.25 -0.72
C PHE A 231 1.79 -13.11 -1.97
N LYS A 232 1.88 -14.43 -1.79
CA LYS A 232 1.87 -15.41 -2.88
C LYS A 232 0.45 -15.69 -3.30
N TYR A 233 0.03 -15.17 -4.46
CA TYR A 233 -1.34 -15.33 -4.94
C TYR A 233 -1.54 -16.73 -5.56
N THR A 234 -2.40 -17.52 -4.96
CA THR A 234 -2.74 -18.89 -5.41
C THR A 234 -4.26 -19.02 -5.66
N ALA A 235 -4.69 -20.16 -6.16
CA ALA A 235 -6.11 -20.41 -6.44
C ALA A 235 -7.04 -20.32 -5.21
N ASN A 236 -6.48 -20.43 -4.00
CA ASN A 236 -7.23 -20.39 -2.74
C ASN A 236 -7.16 -19.04 -2.04
N ILE A 237 -6.35 -18.11 -2.53
CA ILE A 237 -6.19 -16.76 -1.99
C ILE A 237 -7.10 -15.80 -2.75
N TYR A 238 -7.80 -14.94 -2.02
CA TYR A 238 -8.59 -13.84 -2.55
C TYR A 238 -8.58 -12.67 -1.58
N LEU A 239 -8.80 -11.46 -2.10
CA LEU A 239 -8.84 -10.24 -1.30
C LEU A 239 -10.03 -10.21 -0.35
N THR A 240 -9.83 -9.59 0.81
CA THR A 240 -10.87 -9.30 1.81
C THR A 240 -10.65 -7.90 2.37
N GLY A 241 -11.66 -7.34 3.05
CA GLY A 241 -11.52 -6.01 3.66
C GLY A 241 -11.11 -4.91 2.67
N GLY A 242 -11.76 -4.86 1.51
CA GLY A 242 -11.29 -4.03 0.40
C GLY A 242 -10.04 -4.65 -0.24
N MET A 243 -8.94 -3.93 -0.28
CA MET A 243 -7.62 -4.41 -0.75
C MET A 243 -6.61 -4.49 0.40
N HIS A 244 -7.08 -4.44 1.66
CA HIS A 244 -6.21 -4.38 2.83
C HIS A 244 -5.86 -5.76 3.40
N ALA A 245 -6.62 -6.79 3.09
CA ALA A 245 -6.41 -8.14 3.61
C ALA A 245 -6.66 -9.21 2.55
N ILE A 246 -6.24 -10.44 2.88
CA ILE A 246 -6.53 -11.66 2.13
C ILE A 246 -7.25 -12.64 3.03
N ASN A 247 -7.88 -13.64 2.43
CA ASN A 247 -8.72 -14.62 3.14
C ASN A 247 -7.97 -15.55 4.10
N GLY A 248 -6.66 -15.68 4.01
CA GLY A 248 -5.85 -16.49 4.89
C GLY A 248 -4.49 -16.78 4.30
N ALA A 249 -3.46 -16.81 5.15
CA ALA A 249 -2.09 -17.08 4.76
C ALA A 249 -1.27 -17.57 5.96
N ASN A 250 -0.16 -18.23 5.69
CA ASN A 250 0.89 -18.42 6.67
C ASN A 250 1.73 -17.14 6.71
N LEU A 251 1.50 -16.29 7.73
CA LEU A 251 2.19 -15.01 7.85
C LEU A 251 3.62 -15.20 8.31
N THR A 252 4.55 -14.41 7.73
CA THR A 252 5.94 -14.39 8.16
C THR A 252 6.10 -13.90 9.60
N ASP A 253 7.18 -14.30 10.24
CA ASP A 253 7.57 -13.93 11.60
C ASP A 253 8.08 -12.49 11.72
N ILE A 254 8.32 -11.80 10.60
CA ILE A 254 8.60 -10.35 10.52
C ILE A 254 7.36 -9.58 10.07
N THR A 255 7.35 -8.26 10.28
CA THR A 255 6.31 -7.39 9.74
C THR A 255 6.91 -6.23 8.96
N GLY A 256 6.18 -5.72 7.97
CA GLY A 256 6.55 -4.53 7.22
C GLY A 256 5.79 -3.29 7.67
N VAL A 257 6.11 -2.19 7.04
CA VAL A 257 5.30 -0.97 7.01
C VAL A 257 4.95 -0.61 5.56
N VAL A 258 3.88 0.15 5.42
CA VAL A 258 3.53 0.85 4.19
C VAL A 258 3.55 2.33 4.52
N PHE A 259 4.56 3.06 4.05
CA PHE A 259 4.57 4.51 4.19
C PHE A 259 3.47 5.09 3.32
N HIS A 260 2.60 5.87 3.92
CA HIS A 260 1.45 6.46 3.26
C HIS A 260 1.65 7.97 3.14
N SER A 261 1.87 8.45 1.92
CA SER A 261 2.31 9.80 1.59
C SER A 261 1.23 10.56 0.81
N LYS A 262 0.27 11.16 1.51
CA LYS A 262 -0.81 11.90 0.83
C LYS A 262 -0.89 13.39 1.17
N TYR A 263 -0.16 13.84 2.21
CA TYR A 263 -0.34 15.16 2.82
C TYR A 263 0.59 16.21 2.19
N PHE A 264 0.46 16.40 0.88
CA PHE A 264 1.19 17.40 0.09
C PHE A 264 0.30 18.60 -0.23
N GLN A 265 0.86 19.61 -0.85
CA GLN A 265 0.18 20.86 -1.23
C GLN A 265 -1.13 20.65 -2.05
N ASP A 266 -1.23 19.54 -2.79
CA ASP A 266 -2.42 19.17 -3.57
C ASP A 266 -3.51 18.46 -2.74
N PHE A 267 -3.25 18.19 -1.46
CA PHE A 267 -4.15 17.41 -0.60
C PHE A 267 -5.54 18.02 -0.50
N ILE A 268 -5.62 19.34 -0.30
CA ILE A 268 -6.91 20.04 -0.12
C ILE A 268 -7.78 19.91 -1.36
N GLU A 269 -7.21 20.16 -2.54
CA GLU A 269 -7.93 20.04 -3.81
C GLU A 269 -8.42 18.60 -4.04
N ARG A 270 -7.54 17.62 -3.83
CA ARG A 270 -7.88 16.18 -3.93
C ARG A 270 -9.02 15.80 -2.98
N VAL A 271 -8.93 16.23 -1.74
CA VAL A 271 -9.96 15.96 -0.72
C VAL A 271 -11.31 16.52 -1.12
N MET A 272 -11.35 17.75 -1.62
CA MET A 272 -12.60 18.39 -2.10
C MET A 272 -13.22 17.61 -3.27
N ILE A 273 -12.40 17.13 -4.20
CA ILE A 273 -12.85 16.33 -5.35
C ILE A 273 -13.40 14.99 -4.86
N GLU A 274 -12.64 14.24 -4.05
CA GLU A 274 -13.01 12.90 -3.63
C GLU A 274 -14.19 12.87 -2.64
N ALA A 275 -14.32 13.88 -1.80
CA ALA A 275 -15.50 14.04 -0.93
C ALA A 275 -16.80 14.21 -1.74
N LYS A 276 -16.77 14.94 -2.88
CA LYS A 276 -17.91 15.12 -3.78
C LYS A 276 -18.21 13.88 -4.62
N ARG A 277 -17.18 13.09 -4.98
CA ARG A 277 -17.35 11.88 -5.80
C ARG A 277 -18.04 10.74 -5.06
N GLU A 278 -17.91 10.65 -3.74
CA GLU A 278 -18.52 9.63 -2.87
C GLU A 278 -18.32 8.18 -3.34
N VAL A 279 -17.21 7.89 -4.02
CA VAL A 279 -16.92 6.58 -4.60
C VAL A 279 -16.04 5.68 -3.72
N HIS A 280 -15.41 6.25 -2.70
CA HIS A 280 -14.59 5.53 -1.73
C HIS A 280 -15.45 4.81 -0.67
N HIS A 281 -14.78 4.04 0.19
CA HIS A 281 -15.43 3.29 1.28
C HIS A 281 -16.37 4.17 2.11
N GLU A 282 -17.53 3.64 2.48
CA GLU A 282 -18.56 4.34 3.26
C GLU A 282 -18.93 5.72 2.68
N ASN A 283 -19.10 5.81 1.35
CA ASN A 283 -19.39 7.05 0.63
C ASN A 283 -18.36 8.17 0.92
N ALA A 284 -17.08 7.80 0.92
CA ALA A 284 -15.95 8.70 1.13
C ALA A 284 -15.94 9.43 2.48
N ILE A 285 -16.37 8.77 3.56
CA ILE A 285 -16.48 9.41 4.89
C ILE A 285 -15.12 10.00 5.35
N GLU A 286 -13.99 9.33 5.09
CA GLU A 286 -12.67 9.88 5.41
C GLU A 286 -12.41 11.20 4.69
N TYR A 287 -12.69 11.26 3.40
CA TYR A 287 -12.51 12.49 2.61
C TYR A 287 -13.45 13.61 3.05
N LYS A 288 -14.66 13.27 3.53
CA LYS A 288 -15.58 14.26 4.12
C LYS A 288 -15.02 14.84 5.41
N ILE A 289 -14.46 14.01 6.29
CA ILE A 289 -13.80 14.46 7.52
C ILE A 289 -12.58 15.34 7.18
N TYR A 290 -11.75 14.94 6.23
CA TYR A 290 -10.61 15.76 5.81
C TYR A 290 -11.04 17.10 5.19
N ASN A 291 -12.08 17.09 4.37
CA ASN A 291 -12.62 18.31 3.77
C ASN A 291 -13.18 19.27 4.85
N GLU A 292 -13.91 18.75 5.83
CA GLU A 292 -14.42 19.52 6.96
C GLU A 292 -13.27 20.11 7.77
N ALA A 293 -12.22 19.32 8.08
CA ALA A 293 -11.05 19.81 8.78
C ALA A 293 -10.35 20.95 8.02
N CYS A 294 -10.18 20.81 6.69
CA CYS A 294 -9.57 21.86 5.86
C CYS A 294 -10.43 23.14 5.77
N LEU A 295 -11.74 23.02 5.95
CA LEU A 295 -12.64 24.20 6.02
C LEU A 295 -12.55 24.89 7.38
N LEU A 296 -12.42 24.13 8.47
CA LEU A 296 -12.32 24.65 9.83
C LEU A 296 -10.93 25.26 10.12
N GLU A 297 -9.87 24.63 9.58
CA GLU A 297 -8.48 25.04 9.79
C GLU A 297 -7.71 25.05 8.47
N LYS A 298 -7.27 26.24 8.03
CA LYS A 298 -6.56 26.40 6.74
C LYS A 298 -5.10 25.95 6.80
N ASN A 299 -4.43 26.10 7.96
CA ASN A 299 -3.01 25.85 8.13
C ASN A 299 -2.76 24.60 8.98
N ILE A 300 -3.34 23.46 8.59
CA ILE A 300 -3.21 22.21 9.32
C ILE A 300 -1.72 21.79 9.33
N THR A 301 -1.13 21.69 10.52
CA THR A 301 0.19 21.14 10.76
C THR A 301 0.07 19.75 11.39
N LEU A 302 0.71 18.75 10.79
CA LEU A 302 0.60 17.36 11.22
C LEU A 302 1.66 16.99 12.27
N LYS A 303 2.82 17.67 12.26
CA LYS A 303 3.91 17.45 13.21
C LYS A 303 3.53 17.96 14.59
N ASN A 304 3.94 17.21 15.63
CA ASN A 304 3.89 17.59 17.04
C ASN A 304 5.25 17.34 17.72
N GLN A 305 5.32 17.51 19.03
CA GLN A 305 6.55 17.32 19.79
C GLN A 305 7.03 15.87 19.86
N GLU A 306 6.12 14.89 19.67
CA GLU A 306 6.43 13.45 19.71
C GLU A 306 6.76 12.89 18.32
N SER A 307 6.56 13.67 17.26
CA SER A 307 6.85 13.24 15.88
C SER A 307 8.33 12.93 15.70
N VAL A 308 8.62 11.81 15.07
CA VAL A 308 9.98 11.32 14.86
C VAL A 308 10.35 11.45 13.39
N HIS A 309 11.60 11.89 13.13
CA HIS A 309 12.16 11.92 11.78
C HIS A 309 12.60 10.52 11.37
N TYR A 310 12.10 10.03 10.21
CA TYR A 310 12.47 8.75 9.64
C TYR A 310 13.93 8.72 9.22
N GLN A 311 14.61 7.64 9.53
CA GLN A 311 16.00 7.41 9.17
C GLN A 311 16.17 6.14 8.30
N ASN A 312 15.64 5.01 8.79
CA ASN A 312 15.77 3.71 8.13
C ASN A 312 14.87 2.66 8.80
N SER A 313 14.79 1.47 8.22
CA SER A 313 14.00 0.34 8.75
C SER A 313 14.44 -0.13 10.13
N LYS A 314 15.74 -0.01 10.49
CA LYS A 314 16.25 -0.38 11.80
C LYS A 314 15.67 0.52 12.91
N GLN A 315 15.47 1.81 12.61
CA GLN A 315 14.78 2.73 13.54
C GLN A 315 13.34 2.26 13.80
N LEU A 316 12.60 1.86 12.76
CA LEU A 316 11.22 1.39 12.90
C LEU A 316 11.14 0.08 13.70
N VAL A 317 12.12 -0.81 13.55
CA VAL A 317 12.22 -2.02 14.39
C VAL A 317 12.48 -1.63 15.86
N LYS A 318 13.40 -0.70 16.11
CA LYS A 318 13.69 -0.22 17.47
C LYS A 318 12.47 0.44 18.14
N LEU A 319 11.65 1.13 17.37
CA LEU A 319 10.41 1.78 17.85
C LEU A 319 9.21 0.81 17.93
N GLY A 320 9.39 -0.47 17.57
CA GLY A 320 8.31 -1.47 17.60
C GLY A 320 7.28 -1.35 16.48
N MET A 321 7.51 -0.49 15.49
CA MET A 321 6.63 -0.30 14.33
C MET A 321 6.79 -1.39 13.28
N MET A 322 7.95 -2.01 13.24
CA MET A 322 8.23 -3.25 12.52
C MET A 322 8.68 -4.32 13.50
N LYS A 323 8.25 -5.56 13.27
CA LYS A 323 8.81 -6.73 13.95
C LYS A 323 9.90 -7.33 13.07
N ASN A 324 11.06 -7.59 13.67
CA ASN A 324 12.14 -8.37 13.07
C ASN A 324 12.30 -9.71 13.80
N SER A 325 12.96 -10.68 13.21
CA SER A 325 13.22 -12.00 13.82
C SER A 325 14.69 -12.39 13.80
N ILE A 326 15.07 -13.25 14.74
CA ILE A 326 16.41 -13.86 14.77
C ILE A 326 16.63 -14.70 13.51
N SER A 327 15.62 -15.44 13.05
CA SER A 327 15.68 -16.26 11.85
C SER A 327 15.98 -15.42 10.61
N PHE A 328 15.34 -14.26 10.46
CA PHE A 328 15.60 -13.37 9.33
C PHE A 328 17.01 -12.76 9.40
N ASN A 329 17.47 -12.36 10.60
CA ASN A 329 18.83 -11.88 10.78
C ASN A 329 19.88 -12.92 10.39
N ASN A 330 19.72 -14.16 10.82
CA ASN A 330 20.63 -15.25 10.47
C ASN A 330 20.65 -15.50 8.96
N PHE A 331 19.47 -15.54 8.34
CA PHE A 331 19.34 -15.68 6.88
C PHE A 331 20.05 -14.56 6.11
N LEU A 332 19.94 -13.30 6.55
CA LEU A 332 20.67 -12.20 5.92
C LEU A 332 22.18 -12.30 6.13
N ALA A 333 22.62 -12.72 7.32
CA ALA A 333 24.04 -12.92 7.62
C ALA A 333 24.66 -14.00 6.73
N GLU A 334 23.95 -15.11 6.47
CA GLU A 334 24.39 -16.18 5.53
C GLU A 334 24.53 -15.69 4.08
N LYS A 335 23.91 -14.56 3.74
CA LYS A 335 24.01 -13.91 2.41
C LYS A 335 24.99 -12.72 2.40
N ASP A 336 25.81 -12.56 3.43
CA ASP A 336 26.70 -11.42 3.62
C ASP A 336 26.00 -10.03 3.60
N LEU A 337 24.70 -10.01 3.86
CA LEU A 337 23.88 -8.80 3.91
C LEU A 337 23.78 -8.29 5.35
N ASN A 338 24.80 -7.56 5.80
CA ASN A 338 24.84 -6.96 7.13
C ASN A 338 24.74 -5.44 7.08
N PHE A 339 23.87 -4.85 7.90
CA PHE A 339 23.68 -3.40 7.99
C PHE A 339 24.96 -2.63 8.36
N ASN A 340 25.88 -3.30 9.08
CA ASN A 340 27.16 -2.70 9.51
C ASN A 340 28.15 -2.52 8.34
N ASN A 341 28.00 -3.26 7.24
CA ASN A 341 28.89 -3.20 6.07
C ASN A 341 28.42 -2.17 5.02
N HIS A 342 27.24 -1.55 5.20
CA HIS A 342 26.58 -0.69 4.21
C HIS A 342 26.42 0.76 4.70
N THR A 343 27.29 1.22 5.61
CA THR A 343 27.34 2.64 5.97
C THR A 343 27.83 3.45 4.77
N GLY A 344 26.90 4.02 3.97
CA GLY A 344 27.27 5.06 3.01
C GLY A 344 26.66 5.03 1.61
N ARG A 345 25.81 4.12 1.25
CA ARG A 345 25.04 4.25 0.01
C ARG A 345 23.62 4.74 0.29
N ASN A 346 23.44 6.03 0.09
CA ASN A 346 22.09 6.60 -0.09
C ASN A 346 21.52 5.99 -1.37
N ILE A 347 20.70 4.94 -1.26
CA ILE A 347 20.12 4.19 -2.39
C ILE A 347 19.09 5.08 -3.16
N TYR A 348 18.81 6.27 -2.65
CA TYR A 348 17.83 7.22 -3.20
C TYR A 348 18.46 8.50 -3.80
N LYS A 349 19.73 8.43 -4.22
CA LYS A 349 20.32 9.53 -5.01
C LYS A 349 20.03 9.37 -6.49
#